data_aa123fc9bda3ca1bbdb03d993987530f
#
_entry.id   aa123fc9bda3ca1bbdb03d993987530f
#
_cell.length_a   1.000
_cell.length_b   1.000
_cell.length_c   1.000
_cell.angle_alpha   90.00
_cell.angle_beta   90.00
_cell.angle_gamma   90.00
#
_symmetry.space_group_name_H-M   'P 1'
#
loop_
_entity.id
_entity.type
_entity.pdbx_description
1 polymer ?
#
loop_
_entity_poly.entity_id
_entity_poly.type
_entity_poly.pdbx_seq_one_letter_code
_entity_poly.pdbx_strand_id
1 'polypeptide(L)'
;MFRKLLATVAAVAACALLLFWLWPSDVMEQEGQSKESAITLLAQTDDGDDVTMRVEQGEWEETVSKTQEQGESRVVTDSHVDFQAGAAGQGAGKKGQEMASVVLMTTPRGKDCHLTLSDGTRVWLNADSKLEFPEQFRGARRTVRLSGEAYFEVAKDSRHPFVVETEYLTTTVLGTSFNVRAYTVSDASVTLVEGRVQVASPSVRKPVVLKPGQRLDVVGSRFSMNTVNTYAYTQRKEGFFYFPDDTMRQIMVELGRWYNKAVVFEDASHMNLRLHFVAERTQSLAEIVNSLSEMDGVNIELGSNEIVVK
;
A
#
# COMPACT_ATOMS: atom_id res chain seq x y z
N MET A 1 72.29 -26.95 -27.05
CA MET A 1 71.26 -26.31 -26.17
C MET A 1 69.88 -26.38 -26.76
N PHE A 2 69.64 -26.25 -28.04
CA PHE A 2 68.33 -26.27 -28.72
C PHE A 2 67.52 -27.56 -28.58
N ARG A 3 68.14 -28.72 -28.50
CA ARG A 3 67.43 -30.03 -28.40
C ARG A 3 66.73 -30.27 -27.02
N LYS A 4 67.25 -29.64 -25.96
CA LYS A 4 66.61 -29.74 -24.62
C LYS A 4 65.41 -28.81 -24.48
N LEU A 5 65.42 -27.68 -25.21
CA LEU A 5 64.32 -26.70 -25.21
C LEU A 5 63.07 -27.25 -25.99
N LEU A 6 63.30 -27.95 -27.09
CA LEU A 6 62.20 -28.60 -27.84
C LEU A 6 61.49 -29.72 -27.06
N ALA A 7 62.25 -30.50 -26.29
CA ALA A 7 61.69 -31.57 -25.49
C ALA A 7 60.83 -31.07 -24.34
N THR A 8 61.17 -29.94 -23.73
CA THR A 8 60.37 -29.36 -22.66
C THR A 8 59.10 -28.71 -23.20
N VAL A 9 59.10 -28.06 -24.35
CA VAL A 9 57.92 -27.48 -25.01
C VAL A 9 56.92 -28.59 -25.44
N ALA A 10 57.45 -29.72 -25.99
CA ALA A 10 56.59 -30.86 -26.35
C ALA A 10 55.95 -31.54 -25.13
N ALA A 11 56.66 -31.63 -24.00
CA ALA A 11 56.11 -32.22 -22.77
C ALA A 11 55.01 -31.34 -22.16
N VAL A 12 55.15 -30.01 -22.17
CA VAL A 12 54.12 -29.07 -21.66
C VAL A 12 52.90 -29.09 -22.56
N ALA A 13 53.06 -29.16 -23.88
CA ALA A 13 51.94 -29.27 -24.82
C ALA A 13 51.17 -30.63 -24.66
N ALA A 14 51.86 -31.71 -24.43
CA ALA A 14 51.22 -33.01 -24.16
C ALA A 14 50.44 -33.05 -22.84
N CYS A 15 50.98 -32.41 -21.78
CA CYS A 15 50.28 -32.30 -20.52
C CYS A 15 49.01 -31.42 -20.64
N ALA A 16 49.05 -30.33 -21.40
CA ALA A 16 47.93 -29.45 -21.65
C ALA A 16 46.81 -30.17 -22.44
N LEU A 17 47.16 -31.01 -23.43
CA LEU A 17 46.20 -31.81 -24.19
C LEU A 17 45.61 -32.94 -23.35
N LEU A 18 46.39 -33.55 -22.45
CA LEU A 18 45.86 -34.55 -21.51
C LEU A 18 44.91 -33.93 -20.46
N LEU A 19 45.21 -32.75 -19.97
CA LEU A 19 44.31 -32.00 -19.07
C LEU A 19 43.03 -31.56 -19.76
N PHE A 20 43.09 -31.26 -21.05
CA PHE A 20 41.91 -30.92 -21.86
C PHE A 20 41.05 -32.18 -22.15
N TRP A 21 41.67 -33.34 -22.28
CA TRP A 21 40.97 -34.64 -22.55
C TRP A 21 40.42 -35.28 -21.26
N LEU A 22 41.00 -34.97 -20.10
CA LEU A 22 40.54 -35.41 -18.78
C LEU A 22 39.58 -34.38 -18.10
N TRP A 23 39.30 -33.27 -18.80
CA TRP A 23 38.30 -32.33 -18.29
C TRP A 23 36.92 -32.97 -18.43
N PRO A 24 36.18 -33.16 -17.31
CA PRO A 24 34.86 -33.76 -17.40
C PRO A 24 34.00 -32.92 -18.32
N SER A 25 33.45 -33.50 -19.36
CA SER A 25 32.53 -32.87 -20.33
C SER A 25 31.23 -32.39 -19.68
N ASP A 26 30.99 -32.74 -18.43
CA ASP A 26 29.81 -32.32 -17.66
C ASP A 26 29.90 -30.88 -17.10
N VAL A 27 31.03 -30.18 -17.32
CA VAL A 27 31.17 -28.75 -16.90
C VAL A 27 30.71 -27.77 -17.97
N MET A 28 30.43 -28.22 -19.19
CA MET A 28 30.02 -27.35 -20.30
C MET A 28 28.51 -27.38 -20.63
N GLU A 29 27.68 -28.06 -19.82
CA GLU A 29 26.23 -28.13 -20.06
C GLU A 29 25.41 -27.61 -18.90
N GLN A 30 26.00 -26.67 -18.11
CA GLN A 30 25.24 -25.69 -17.35
C GLN A 30 25.35 -24.32 -18.04
N GLU A 31 25.00 -24.25 -19.30
CA GLU A 31 24.36 -23.02 -19.79
C GLU A 31 23.05 -22.89 -19.01
N GLY A 32 23.20 -22.17 -17.89
CA GLY A 32 22.08 -21.80 -17.10
C GLY A 32 21.04 -21.11 -17.99
N GLN A 33 19.91 -21.75 -18.16
CA GLN A 33 18.69 -21.00 -18.06
C GLN A 33 18.83 -20.25 -16.74
N SER A 34 19.27 -19.00 -16.82
CA SER A 34 18.98 -18.01 -15.81
C SER A 34 17.46 -17.96 -15.80
N LYS A 35 16.82 -18.79 -14.98
CA LYS A 35 15.44 -18.54 -14.57
C LYS A 35 15.50 -17.12 -14.06
N GLU A 36 14.99 -16.20 -14.87
CA GLU A 36 14.76 -14.84 -14.47
C GLU A 36 14.09 -14.92 -13.11
N SER A 37 14.74 -14.43 -12.07
CA SER A 37 14.30 -14.68 -10.70
C SER A 37 12.95 -14.01 -10.55
N ALA A 38 11.90 -14.80 -10.33
CA ALA A 38 10.54 -14.29 -10.13
C ALA A 38 10.55 -13.18 -9.06
N ILE A 39 9.88 -12.08 -9.35
CA ILE A 39 9.84 -10.91 -8.47
C ILE A 39 8.53 -10.94 -7.68
N THR A 40 8.64 -11.15 -6.37
CA THR A 40 7.48 -11.05 -5.46
C THR A 40 7.26 -9.58 -5.07
N LEU A 41 6.16 -9.00 -5.52
CA LEU A 41 5.79 -7.61 -5.22
C LEU A 41 4.98 -7.47 -3.94
N LEU A 42 4.22 -8.49 -3.59
CA LEU A 42 3.34 -8.50 -2.43
C LEU A 42 3.33 -9.91 -1.86
N ALA A 43 3.69 -10.05 -0.59
CA ALA A 43 3.53 -11.32 0.13
C ALA A 43 2.10 -11.43 0.67
N GLN A 44 1.58 -12.66 0.78
CA GLN A 44 0.36 -12.92 1.53
C GLN A 44 0.60 -12.63 3.01
N THR A 45 -0.40 -12.12 3.73
CA THR A 45 -0.34 -11.94 5.18
C THR A 45 -1.31 -12.87 5.88
N ASP A 46 -0.96 -13.23 7.10
CA ASP A 46 -1.79 -14.04 8.00
C ASP A 46 -2.50 -13.14 9.04
N ASP A 47 -2.58 -11.85 8.77
CA ASP A 47 -3.30 -10.88 9.59
C ASP A 47 -4.79 -11.23 9.57
N GLY A 48 -5.39 -11.37 10.75
CA GLY A 48 -6.75 -11.86 10.97
C GLY A 48 -7.80 -11.38 9.95
N ASP A 49 -8.88 -12.16 9.82
CA ASP A 49 -9.88 -11.97 8.75
C ASP A 49 -10.87 -10.83 8.98
N ASP A 50 -10.83 -10.16 10.14
CA ASP A 50 -11.87 -9.21 10.53
C ASP A 50 -11.36 -7.78 10.72
N VAL A 51 -12.20 -6.81 10.36
CA VAL A 51 -11.98 -5.40 10.71
C VAL A 51 -12.03 -5.27 12.23
N THR A 52 -10.99 -4.68 12.80
CA THR A 52 -10.88 -4.52 14.25
C THR A 52 -10.85 -3.04 14.65
N MET A 53 -11.50 -2.75 15.78
CA MET A 53 -11.44 -1.46 16.44
C MET A 53 -10.91 -1.64 17.86
N ARG A 54 -9.87 -0.93 18.22
CA ARG A 54 -9.33 -0.88 19.57
C ARG A 54 -9.44 0.54 20.10
N VAL A 55 -9.90 0.70 21.34
CA VAL A 55 -9.95 1.99 22.03
C VAL A 55 -8.92 1.94 23.16
N GLU A 56 -7.97 2.86 23.12
CA GLU A 56 -6.94 3.01 24.13
C GLU A 56 -7.16 4.29 24.94
N GLN A 57 -6.98 4.24 26.25
CA GLN A 57 -7.03 5.41 27.13
C GLN A 57 -5.62 5.95 27.35
N GLY A 58 -5.38 7.20 26.97
CA GLY A 58 -4.08 7.83 27.11
C GLY A 58 -4.04 9.23 26.51
N GLU A 59 -2.96 9.96 26.71
CA GLU A 59 -2.71 11.19 25.97
C GLU A 59 -2.31 10.85 24.55
N TRP A 60 -2.86 11.57 23.56
CA TRP A 60 -2.62 11.38 22.13
C TRP A 60 -1.12 11.32 21.76
N GLU A 61 -0.30 12.12 22.44
CA GLU A 61 1.16 12.15 22.21
C GLU A 61 1.92 11.00 22.88
N GLU A 62 1.39 10.43 23.96
CA GLU A 62 2.02 9.34 24.72
C GLU A 62 1.73 7.96 24.15
N THR A 63 0.54 7.75 23.60
CA THR A 63 0.08 6.46 23.03
C THR A 63 0.91 6.04 21.83
N VAL A 64 1.48 6.99 21.11
CA VAL A 64 2.30 6.76 19.90
C VAL A 64 3.68 6.20 20.21
N SER A 65 4.20 6.46 21.42
CA SER A 65 5.55 6.01 21.83
C SER A 65 5.55 4.62 22.45
N LYS A 66 4.38 4.10 22.80
CA LYS A 66 4.23 2.82 23.51
C LYS A 66 3.19 1.95 22.84
N THR A 67 3.60 1.22 21.82
CA THR A 67 2.86 0.04 21.35
C THR A 67 2.92 -1.01 22.44
N GLN A 68 2.12 -0.86 23.48
CA GLN A 68 1.83 -1.92 24.45
C GLN A 68 0.37 -2.33 24.30
N GLU A 69 0.19 -3.62 24.05
CA GLU A 69 -1.06 -4.35 23.86
C GLU A 69 -1.98 -4.31 25.10
N GLN A 70 -2.54 -3.17 25.45
CA GLN A 70 -3.51 -3.03 26.53
C GLN A 70 -4.74 -2.22 26.05
N GLY A 71 -5.59 -2.87 25.31
CA GLY A 71 -6.90 -2.36 24.93
C GLY A 71 -7.82 -3.51 24.51
N GLU A 72 -9.11 -3.46 24.85
CA GLU A 72 -10.08 -4.41 24.31
C GLU A 72 -10.23 -4.21 22.80
N SER A 73 -9.85 -5.21 22.02
CA SER A 73 -10.10 -5.24 20.59
C SER A 73 -11.53 -5.71 20.34
N ARG A 74 -12.30 -4.97 19.55
CA ARG A 74 -13.66 -5.33 19.15
C ARG A 74 -13.68 -5.61 17.66
N VAL A 75 -14.28 -6.72 17.27
CA VAL A 75 -14.54 -7.03 15.86
C VAL A 75 -15.68 -6.14 15.38
N VAL A 76 -15.48 -5.48 14.24
CA VAL A 76 -16.46 -4.63 13.58
C VAL A 76 -17.17 -5.49 12.54
N THR A 77 -18.40 -5.88 12.81
CA THR A 77 -19.21 -6.71 11.90
C THR A 77 -19.96 -5.89 10.85
N ASP A 78 -20.05 -4.58 11.05
CA ASP A 78 -20.68 -3.66 10.10
C ASP A 78 -19.59 -2.88 9.34
N SER A 79 -19.73 -2.77 8.03
CA SER A 79 -18.79 -2.02 7.19
C SER A 79 -18.83 -0.50 7.42
N HIS A 80 -19.76 -0.01 8.24
CA HIS A 80 -19.92 1.40 8.58
C HIS A 80 -19.93 1.63 10.10
N VAL A 81 -19.08 2.55 10.58
CA VAL A 81 -18.98 2.91 12.00
C VAL A 81 -19.12 4.43 12.16
N ASP A 82 -20.11 4.86 12.96
CA ASP A 82 -20.33 6.26 13.27
C ASP A 82 -19.79 6.64 14.65
N PHE A 83 -18.85 7.56 14.71
CA PHE A 83 -18.32 8.17 15.93
C PHE A 83 -19.00 9.54 16.17
N GLN A 84 -20.33 9.57 16.30
CA GLN A 84 -21.01 10.81 16.60
C GLN A 84 -20.78 11.25 18.05
N ALA A 85 -20.58 12.53 18.26
CA ALA A 85 -20.48 13.13 19.57
C ALA A 85 -21.78 12.89 20.37
N GLY A 86 -21.77 11.90 21.25
CA GLY A 86 -22.95 11.59 22.08
C GLY A 86 -23.16 10.12 22.47
N ALA A 87 -22.46 9.16 21.87
CA ALA A 87 -22.53 7.77 22.28
C ALA A 87 -21.56 7.40 23.42
N ALA A 88 -21.24 8.35 24.29
CA ALA A 88 -20.62 8.04 25.57
C ALA A 88 -21.67 7.29 26.41
N GLY A 89 -21.47 5.98 26.60
CA GLY A 89 -22.24 5.21 27.57
C GLY A 89 -22.32 5.96 28.88
N GLN A 90 -23.54 6.06 29.45
CA GLN A 90 -23.81 6.65 30.76
C GLN A 90 -23.04 5.86 31.84
N GLY A 91 -21.80 6.24 32.07
CA GLY A 91 -21.01 5.89 33.25
C GLY A 91 -20.87 7.16 34.08
N ALA A 92 -21.84 7.38 34.97
CA ALA A 92 -21.78 8.48 35.92
C ALA A 92 -20.55 8.34 36.85
N GLY A 93 -19.74 9.37 36.92
CA GLY A 93 -18.97 9.67 38.11
C GLY A 93 -17.46 9.74 37.99
N LYS A 94 -16.98 10.92 37.84
CA LYS A 94 -15.97 11.64 38.61
C LYS A 94 -15.35 12.74 37.73
N LYS A 95 -15.41 14.00 38.20
CA LYS A 95 -14.56 15.10 37.72
C LYS A 95 -13.10 14.76 38.02
N GLY A 96 -12.45 14.11 37.09
CA GLY A 96 -11.02 13.88 37.00
C GLY A 96 -10.66 14.18 35.54
N GLN A 97 -9.49 14.67 35.25
CA GLN A 97 -8.97 14.89 33.90
C GLN A 97 -9.39 13.73 32.98
N GLU A 98 -10.34 14.01 32.07
CA GLU A 98 -10.78 13.05 31.07
C GLU A 98 -9.59 12.80 30.15
N MET A 99 -8.93 11.65 30.31
CA MET A 99 -7.91 11.20 29.38
C MET A 99 -8.57 11.02 28.01
N ALA A 100 -7.93 11.53 26.97
CA ALA A 100 -8.42 11.38 25.62
C ALA A 100 -8.37 9.90 25.22
N SER A 101 -9.51 9.38 24.75
CA SER A 101 -9.54 8.03 24.16
C SER A 101 -9.04 8.11 22.72
N VAL A 102 -8.12 7.23 22.38
CA VAL A 102 -7.60 7.05 21.02
C VAL A 102 -8.18 5.78 20.44
N VAL A 103 -8.69 5.88 19.23
CA VAL A 103 -9.26 4.75 18.49
C VAL A 103 -8.27 4.32 17.42
N LEU A 104 -7.92 3.04 17.40
CA LEU A 104 -7.20 2.37 16.33
C LEU A 104 -8.17 1.51 15.53
N MET A 105 -8.42 1.88 14.28
CA MET A 105 -9.18 1.11 13.31
C MET A 105 -8.21 0.37 12.39
N THR A 106 -8.36 -0.95 12.26
CA THR A 106 -7.53 -1.79 11.39
C THR A 106 -8.42 -2.55 10.41
N THR A 107 -8.10 -2.43 9.12
CA THR A 107 -8.69 -3.24 8.05
C THR A 107 -7.65 -4.25 7.56
N PRO A 108 -7.92 -5.56 7.68
CA PRO A 108 -7.05 -6.57 7.10
C PRO A 108 -7.13 -6.57 5.58
N ARG A 109 -6.33 -7.37 4.93
CA ARG A 109 -6.49 -7.65 3.51
C ARG A 109 -7.83 -8.29 3.23
N GLY A 110 -8.41 -7.97 2.09
CA GLY A 110 -9.72 -8.48 1.69
C GLY A 110 -10.92 -7.73 2.27
N LYS A 111 -10.69 -6.73 3.09
CA LYS A 111 -11.75 -5.94 3.72
C LYS A 111 -11.48 -4.44 3.55
N ASP A 112 -12.54 -3.67 3.52
CA ASP A 112 -12.50 -2.21 3.70
C ASP A 112 -13.50 -1.80 4.80
N CYS A 113 -13.41 -0.56 5.23
CA CYS A 113 -14.28 -0.03 6.28
C CYS A 113 -14.62 1.43 5.98
N HIS A 114 -15.85 1.80 6.26
CA HIS A 114 -16.31 3.19 6.21
C HIS A 114 -16.55 3.69 7.62
N LEU A 115 -16.08 4.88 7.94
CA LEU A 115 -16.34 5.46 9.25
C LEU A 115 -16.63 6.97 9.14
N THR A 116 -17.45 7.45 10.08
CA THR A 116 -17.69 8.88 10.27
C THR A 116 -17.05 9.30 11.59
N LEU A 117 -16.10 10.22 11.53
CA LEU A 117 -15.41 10.75 12.70
C LEU A 117 -16.30 11.74 13.46
N SER A 118 -15.91 12.07 14.71
CA SER A 118 -16.67 12.94 15.60
C SER A 118 -16.91 14.37 15.08
N ASP A 119 -16.11 14.81 14.12
CA ASP A 119 -16.26 16.11 13.44
C ASP A 119 -17.17 16.05 12.19
N GLY A 120 -17.71 14.87 11.86
CA GLY A 120 -18.50 14.60 10.66
C GLY A 120 -17.66 14.31 9.41
N THR A 121 -16.33 14.19 9.52
CA THR A 121 -15.46 13.73 8.44
C THR A 121 -15.76 12.27 8.12
N ARG A 122 -15.97 11.96 6.83
CA ARG A 122 -16.17 10.59 6.36
C ARG A 122 -14.86 10.03 5.82
N VAL A 123 -14.57 8.78 6.19
CA VAL A 123 -13.34 8.08 5.80
C VAL A 123 -13.69 6.72 5.21
N TRP A 124 -13.10 6.38 4.08
CA TRP A 124 -13.10 5.04 3.49
C TRP A 124 -11.70 4.47 3.62
N LEU A 125 -11.54 3.57 4.58
CA LEU A 125 -10.28 2.91 4.88
C LEU A 125 -10.16 1.66 4.02
N ASN A 126 -9.12 1.59 3.19
CA ASN A 126 -8.91 0.51 2.23
C ASN A 126 -8.31 -0.74 2.91
N ALA A 127 -8.24 -1.85 2.18
CA ALA A 127 -7.61 -3.09 2.64
C ALA A 127 -6.15 -2.86 3.08
N ASP A 128 -5.69 -3.64 4.06
CA ASP A 128 -4.31 -3.58 4.59
C ASP A 128 -3.97 -2.18 5.14
N SER A 129 -4.89 -1.58 5.92
CA SER A 129 -4.74 -0.20 6.40
C SER A 129 -5.09 -0.04 7.86
N LYS A 130 -4.48 0.97 8.50
CA LYS A 130 -4.71 1.33 9.90
C LYS A 130 -4.94 2.84 9.99
N LEU A 131 -5.99 3.23 10.71
CA LEU A 131 -6.29 4.62 11.01
C LEU A 131 -6.38 4.81 12.53
N GLU A 132 -5.57 5.71 13.04
CA GLU A 132 -5.54 6.10 14.43
C GLU A 132 -6.07 7.53 14.58
N PHE A 133 -7.03 7.74 15.48
CA PHE A 133 -7.67 9.04 15.68
C PHE A 133 -8.23 9.18 17.11
N PRO A 134 -8.34 10.40 17.63
CA PRO A 134 -9.00 10.62 18.92
C PRO A 134 -10.51 10.42 18.78
N GLU A 135 -11.14 9.81 19.78
CA GLU A 135 -12.60 9.65 19.83
C GLU A 135 -13.32 11.00 19.67
N GLN A 136 -12.74 12.09 20.19
CA GLN A 136 -13.20 13.46 20.00
C GLN A 136 -12.02 14.39 19.71
N PHE A 137 -12.12 15.17 18.64
CA PHE A 137 -11.14 16.21 18.35
C PHE A 137 -11.24 17.37 19.35
N ARG A 138 -10.19 17.56 20.13
CA ARG A 138 -10.06 18.62 21.13
C ARG A 138 -8.77 19.38 20.86
N GLY A 139 -8.82 20.65 20.54
CA GLY A 139 -7.62 21.44 20.32
C GLY A 139 -7.59 22.20 18.99
N ALA A 140 -6.44 22.74 18.64
CA ALA A 140 -6.26 23.61 17.48
C ALA A 140 -6.26 22.87 16.13
N ARG A 141 -6.15 21.56 16.13
CA ARG A 141 -6.10 20.71 14.93
C ARG A 141 -6.90 19.43 15.13
N ARG A 142 -7.38 18.88 14.03
CA ARG A 142 -8.02 17.56 13.94
C ARG A 142 -7.00 16.59 13.30
N THR A 143 -6.23 15.90 14.10
CA THR A 143 -5.13 15.06 13.61
C THR A 143 -5.52 13.59 13.63
N VAL A 144 -5.23 12.89 12.56
CA VAL A 144 -5.33 11.43 12.42
C VAL A 144 -4.02 10.88 11.88
N ARG A 145 -3.72 9.61 12.15
CA ARG A 145 -2.56 8.90 11.61
C ARG A 145 -2.99 7.75 10.75
N LEU A 146 -2.37 7.62 9.59
CA LEU A 146 -2.70 6.63 8.59
C LEU A 146 -1.46 5.81 8.22
N SER A 147 -1.61 4.49 8.24
CA SER A 147 -0.74 3.53 7.55
C SER A 147 -1.60 2.78 6.53
N GLY A 148 -1.18 2.72 5.26
CA GLY A 148 -2.01 2.15 4.20
C GLY A 148 -2.69 3.21 3.34
N GLU A 149 -3.96 3.03 3.00
CA GLU A 149 -4.70 3.94 2.10
C GLU A 149 -6.08 4.28 2.64
N ALA A 150 -6.42 5.57 2.57
CA ALA A 150 -7.75 6.05 2.89
C ALA A 150 -8.18 7.22 2.00
N TYR A 151 -9.46 7.23 1.66
CA TYR A 151 -10.13 8.36 1.04
C TYR A 151 -10.88 9.14 2.12
N PHE A 152 -10.72 10.47 2.11
CA PHE A 152 -11.30 11.36 3.10
C PHE A 152 -12.26 12.36 2.44
N GLU A 153 -13.42 12.55 3.03
CA GLU A 153 -14.31 13.69 2.79
C GLU A 153 -14.39 14.50 4.09
N VAL A 154 -13.51 15.47 4.19
CA VAL A 154 -13.31 16.23 5.44
C VAL A 154 -14.39 17.28 5.63
N ALA A 155 -15.00 17.30 6.81
CA ALA A 155 -15.95 18.35 7.22
C ALA A 155 -15.27 19.72 7.20
N LYS A 156 -15.97 20.73 6.66
CA LYS A 156 -15.45 22.11 6.51
C LYS A 156 -15.30 22.78 7.88
N ASP A 157 -14.07 23.06 8.28
CA ASP A 157 -13.74 23.89 9.43
C ASP A 157 -12.40 24.61 9.18
N SER A 158 -12.47 25.91 8.94
CA SER A 158 -11.31 26.76 8.67
C SER A 158 -10.52 27.12 9.94
N ARG A 159 -11.10 26.94 11.12
CA ARG A 159 -10.45 27.27 12.41
C ARG A 159 -9.62 26.11 12.95
N HIS A 160 -10.03 24.88 12.65
CA HIS A 160 -9.34 23.67 13.10
C HIS A 160 -8.94 22.83 11.88
N PRO A 161 -7.74 23.03 11.34
CA PRO A 161 -7.25 22.24 10.20
C PRO A 161 -7.30 20.75 10.49
N PHE A 162 -7.67 19.96 9.47
CA PHE A 162 -7.60 18.51 9.52
C PHE A 162 -6.23 18.06 8.98
N VAL A 163 -5.55 17.22 9.73
CA VAL A 163 -4.18 16.78 9.45
C VAL A 163 -4.15 15.24 9.36
N VAL A 164 -3.72 14.71 8.23
CA VAL A 164 -3.41 13.30 8.08
C VAL A 164 -1.89 13.14 8.13
N GLU A 165 -1.41 12.46 9.15
CA GLU A 165 0.00 12.11 9.33
C GLU A 165 0.22 10.68 8.86
N THR A 166 1.28 10.46 8.09
CA THR A 166 1.79 9.15 7.72
C THR A 166 3.30 9.10 7.99
N GLU A 167 3.91 7.95 7.87
CA GLU A 167 5.36 7.83 7.98
C GLU A 167 6.12 8.70 6.95
N TYR A 168 5.52 8.92 5.76
CA TYR A 168 6.20 9.51 4.61
C TYR A 168 5.80 10.95 4.31
N LEU A 169 4.61 11.36 4.71
CA LEU A 169 4.05 12.68 4.39
C LEU A 169 3.03 13.13 5.43
N THR A 170 2.83 14.44 5.49
CA THR A 170 1.78 15.08 6.27
C THR A 170 0.90 15.89 5.34
N THR A 171 -0.41 15.66 5.40
CA THR A 171 -1.42 16.32 4.58
C THR A 171 -2.29 17.21 5.45
N THR A 172 -2.46 18.48 5.08
CA THR A 172 -3.26 19.46 5.84
C THR A 172 -4.35 20.07 4.97
N VAL A 173 -5.59 20.05 5.47
CA VAL A 173 -6.78 20.53 4.76
C VAL A 173 -7.74 21.28 5.69
N LEU A 174 -8.70 22.05 5.11
CA LEU A 174 -9.74 22.78 5.84
C LEU A 174 -11.18 22.32 5.55
N GLY A 175 -11.33 21.36 4.62
CA GLY A 175 -12.64 20.86 4.15
C GLY A 175 -12.52 20.46 2.68
N THR A 176 -12.17 19.22 2.42
CA THR A 176 -11.56 18.77 1.16
C THR A 176 -11.86 17.31 0.98
N SER A 177 -12.05 16.89 -0.29
CA SER A 177 -12.13 15.48 -0.67
C SER A 177 -10.82 15.05 -1.33
N PHE A 178 -10.13 14.07 -0.75
CA PHE A 178 -8.81 13.62 -1.20
C PHE A 178 -8.50 12.19 -0.79
N ASN A 179 -7.55 11.57 -1.49
CA ASN A 179 -7.02 10.25 -1.16
C ASN A 179 -5.57 10.37 -0.65
N VAL A 180 -5.24 9.60 0.36
CA VAL A 180 -3.86 9.42 0.85
C VAL A 180 -3.51 7.96 0.75
N ARG A 181 -2.38 7.65 0.13
CA ARG A 181 -1.82 6.31 0.01
C ARG A 181 -0.42 6.32 0.59
N ALA A 182 -0.13 5.41 1.52
CA ALA A 182 1.10 5.38 2.29
C ALA A 182 1.43 3.97 2.82
N TYR A 183 1.36 2.94 1.95
CA TYR A 183 1.77 1.58 2.32
C TYR A 183 3.29 1.45 2.44
N THR A 184 4.02 2.08 1.53
CA THR A 184 5.48 2.12 1.50
C THR A 184 5.96 3.49 1.02
N VAL A 185 7.25 3.80 1.22
CA VAL A 185 7.83 5.06 0.73
C VAL A 185 7.69 5.22 -0.78
N SER A 186 7.81 4.13 -1.54
CA SER A 186 7.69 4.14 -3.00
C SER A 186 6.24 4.20 -3.51
N ASP A 187 5.28 4.05 -2.62
CA ASP A 187 3.85 4.05 -2.91
C ASP A 187 3.13 5.23 -2.20
N ALA A 188 3.91 6.16 -1.61
CA ALA A 188 3.36 7.28 -0.88
C ALA A 188 2.87 8.39 -1.83
N SER A 189 1.58 8.69 -1.78
CA SER A 189 0.96 9.70 -2.64
C SER A 189 -0.27 10.36 -2.01
N VAL A 190 -0.58 11.57 -2.50
CA VAL A 190 -1.81 12.30 -2.19
C VAL A 190 -2.48 12.73 -3.47
N THR A 191 -3.77 12.43 -3.62
CA THR A 191 -4.57 12.87 -4.76
C THR A 191 -5.71 13.77 -4.30
N LEU A 192 -5.80 14.95 -4.89
CA LEU A 192 -6.87 15.91 -4.59
C LEU A 192 -8.04 15.76 -5.55
N VAL A 193 -9.22 15.51 -5.00
CA VAL A 193 -10.50 15.44 -5.76
C VAL A 193 -11.20 16.78 -5.74
N GLU A 194 -11.42 17.38 -4.55
CA GLU A 194 -12.09 18.65 -4.41
C GLU A 194 -11.47 19.47 -3.27
N GLY A 195 -11.39 20.78 -3.43
CA GLY A 195 -10.91 21.72 -2.43
C GLY A 195 -9.43 22.09 -2.58
N ARG A 196 -8.67 22.06 -1.49
CA ARG A 196 -7.26 22.39 -1.44
C ARG A 196 -6.53 21.54 -0.42
N VAL A 197 -5.39 21.01 -0.80
CA VAL A 197 -4.53 20.18 0.05
C VAL A 197 -3.13 20.78 0.09
N GLN A 198 -2.58 20.92 1.29
CA GLN A 198 -1.16 21.19 1.49
C GLN A 198 -0.47 19.88 1.92
N VAL A 199 0.60 19.49 1.22
CA VAL A 199 1.39 18.30 1.51
C VAL A 199 2.80 18.71 1.92
N ALA A 200 3.28 18.15 3.02
CA ALA A 200 4.66 18.24 3.49
C ALA A 200 5.25 16.83 3.60
N SER A 201 6.58 16.71 3.58
CA SER A 201 7.30 15.47 3.84
C SER A 201 8.60 15.78 4.56
N PRO A 202 9.08 14.92 5.47
CA PRO A 202 10.39 15.09 6.11
C PRO A 202 11.55 15.20 5.12
N SER A 203 11.41 14.55 3.95
CA SER A 203 12.43 14.53 2.91
C SER A 203 12.37 15.70 1.93
N VAL A 204 11.32 16.56 1.99
CA VAL A 204 11.13 17.68 1.04
C VAL A 204 11.02 19.01 1.78
N ARG A 205 11.92 19.94 1.47
CA ARG A 205 12.08 21.22 2.20
C ARG A 205 10.86 22.13 2.21
N LYS A 206 10.05 22.11 1.15
CA LYS A 206 8.92 23.03 1.00
C LYS A 206 7.62 22.28 0.83
N PRO A 207 6.58 22.59 1.62
CA PRO A 207 5.24 22.08 1.37
C PRO A 207 4.75 22.45 -0.04
N VAL A 208 3.95 21.56 -0.63
CA VAL A 208 3.32 21.73 -1.94
C VAL A 208 1.82 21.83 -1.75
N VAL A 209 1.17 22.72 -2.53
CA VAL A 209 -0.28 22.86 -2.54
C VAL A 209 -0.82 22.28 -3.82
N LEU A 210 -1.74 21.31 -3.70
CA LEU A 210 -2.42 20.66 -4.81
C LEU A 210 -3.70 21.41 -5.21
N LYS A 211 -4.04 21.31 -6.50
CA LYS A 211 -5.32 21.69 -7.10
C LYS A 211 -6.13 20.43 -7.43
N PRO A 212 -7.46 20.52 -7.54
CA PRO A 212 -8.29 19.39 -7.97
C PRO A 212 -7.76 18.73 -9.25
N GLY A 213 -7.78 17.40 -9.28
CA GLY A 213 -7.23 16.59 -10.36
C GLY A 213 -5.72 16.37 -10.30
N GLN A 214 -5.02 16.88 -9.30
CA GLN A 214 -3.58 16.64 -9.14
C GLN A 214 -3.30 15.53 -8.13
N ARG A 215 -2.32 14.72 -8.48
CA ARG A 215 -1.68 13.72 -7.62
C ARG A 215 -0.22 14.10 -7.38
N LEU A 216 0.21 13.99 -6.15
CA LEU A 216 1.58 14.17 -5.73
C LEU A 216 2.10 12.82 -5.23
N ASP A 217 3.20 12.36 -5.82
CA ASP A 217 3.90 11.14 -5.44
C ASP A 217 5.21 11.51 -4.75
N VAL A 218 5.59 10.75 -3.71
CA VAL A 218 6.90 10.86 -3.06
C VAL A 218 7.89 9.97 -3.82
N VAL A 219 8.94 10.58 -4.37
CA VAL A 219 9.99 9.86 -5.11
C VAL A 219 11.34 10.18 -4.49
N GLY A 220 11.79 9.35 -3.55
CA GLY A 220 13.01 9.59 -2.79
C GLY A 220 12.90 10.90 -1.99
N SER A 221 13.77 11.88 -2.30
CA SER A 221 13.79 13.21 -1.66
C SER A 221 13.06 14.30 -2.45
N ARG A 222 12.21 13.93 -3.41
CA ARG A 222 11.47 14.86 -4.28
C ARG A 222 10.00 14.52 -4.33
N PHE A 223 9.18 15.52 -4.68
CA PHE A 223 7.80 15.34 -5.08
C PHE A 223 7.72 15.27 -6.61
N SER A 224 6.97 14.31 -7.13
CA SER A 224 6.49 14.28 -8.52
C SER A 224 5.02 14.63 -8.52
N MET A 225 4.60 15.55 -9.39
CA MET A 225 3.21 15.99 -9.46
C MET A 225 2.67 15.75 -10.86
N ASN A 226 1.54 15.03 -10.91
CA ASN A 226 0.87 14.63 -12.15
C ASN A 226 -0.61 15.02 -12.11
N THR A 227 -1.22 15.20 -13.29
CA THR A 227 -2.67 15.30 -13.42
C THR A 227 -3.24 13.89 -13.59
N VAL A 228 -4.28 13.56 -12.84
CA VAL A 228 -4.88 12.22 -12.85
C VAL A 228 -6.40 12.30 -12.96
N ASN A 229 -7.01 11.23 -13.45
CA ASN A 229 -8.46 11.07 -13.42
C ASN A 229 -8.89 10.68 -12.00
N THR A 230 -9.57 11.60 -11.31
CA THR A 230 -10.05 11.37 -9.94
C THR A 230 -11.32 10.52 -9.87
N TYR A 231 -11.93 10.18 -10.99
CA TYR A 231 -13.11 9.33 -11.06
C TYR A 231 -12.89 7.95 -10.45
N ALA A 232 -11.67 7.43 -10.53
CA ALA A 232 -11.27 6.16 -9.92
C ALA A 232 -11.60 6.09 -8.41
N TYR A 233 -11.43 7.19 -7.68
CA TYR A 233 -11.72 7.24 -6.24
C TYR A 233 -13.22 7.22 -5.93
N THR A 234 -14.04 7.79 -6.82
CA THR A 234 -15.51 7.74 -6.71
C THR A 234 -16.00 6.32 -7.00
N GLN A 235 -15.48 5.69 -8.06
CA GLN A 235 -15.84 4.31 -8.43
C GLN A 235 -15.49 3.31 -7.35
N ARG A 236 -14.38 3.50 -6.64
CA ARG A 236 -14.02 2.66 -5.50
C ARG A 236 -15.07 2.69 -4.38
N LYS A 237 -15.62 3.87 -4.08
CA LYS A 237 -16.71 3.99 -3.09
C LYS A 237 -18.01 3.30 -3.54
N GLU A 238 -18.21 3.17 -4.84
CA GLU A 238 -19.35 2.49 -5.47
C GLU A 238 -19.12 0.99 -5.62
N GLY A 239 -17.99 0.46 -5.16
CA GLY A 239 -17.69 -0.98 -5.18
C GLY A 239 -17.01 -1.46 -6.46
N PHE A 240 -16.31 -0.59 -7.19
CA PHE A 240 -15.59 -0.96 -8.40
C PHE A 240 -14.07 -0.84 -8.23
N PHE A 241 -13.36 -1.73 -8.88
CA PHE A 241 -12.00 -1.50 -9.33
C PHE A 241 -12.07 -0.69 -10.62
N TYR A 242 -11.39 0.44 -10.65
CA TYR A 242 -11.33 1.30 -11.83
C TYR A 242 -9.89 1.75 -12.05
N PHE A 243 -9.26 1.24 -13.10
CA PHE A 243 -7.90 1.51 -13.51
C PHE A 243 -7.90 2.19 -14.87
N PRO A 244 -7.83 3.53 -14.95
CA PRO A 244 -7.98 4.27 -16.21
C PRO A 244 -6.80 4.11 -17.16
N ASP A 245 -5.61 3.94 -16.64
CA ASP A 245 -4.34 3.79 -17.36
C ASP A 245 -3.25 3.40 -16.34
N ASP A 246 -3.49 2.34 -15.58
CA ASP A 246 -2.58 1.87 -14.56
C ASP A 246 -1.64 0.80 -15.10
N THR A 247 -0.47 0.64 -14.49
CA THR A 247 0.44 -0.43 -14.85
C THR A 247 -0.08 -1.77 -14.34
N MET A 248 0.25 -2.87 -15.02
CA MET A 248 -0.07 -4.24 -14.57
C MET A 248 0.41 -4.46 -13.13
N ARG A 249 1.59 -3.95 -12.78
CA ARG A 249 2.10 -3.96 -11.41
C ARG A 249 1.14 -3.31 -10.42
N GLN A 250 0.60 -2.13 -10.73
CA GLN A 250 -0.33 -1.40 -9.86
C GLN A 250 -1.64 -2.17 -9.71
N ILE A 251 -2.19 -2.68 -10.81
CA ILE A 251 -3.41 -3.47 -10.84
C ILE A 251 -3.25 -4.74 -9.99
N MET A 252 -2.19 -5.52 -10.23
CA MET A 252 -1.94 -6.78 -9.52
C MET A 252 -1.74 -6.58 -8.02
N VAL A 253 -0.98 -5.56 -7.61
CA VAL A 253 -0.77 -5.25 -6.19
C VAL A 253 -2.08 -4.85 -5.50
N GLU A 254 -2.97 -4.11 -6.17
CA GLU A 254 -4.28 -3.78 -5.63
C GLU A 254 -5.18 -5.02 -5.48
N LEU A 255 -5.24 -5.86 -6.52
CA LEU A 255 -5.97 -7.13 -6.49
C LEU A 255 -5.40 -8.08 -5.42
N GLY A 256 -4.07 -8.16 -5.30
CA GLY A 256 -3.40 -8.97 -4.29
C GLY A 256 -3.77 -8.54 -2.85
N ARG A 257 -3.90 -7.24 -2.58
CA ARG A 257 -4.40 -6.74 -1.29
C ARG A 257 -5.86 -7.10 -1.07
N TRP A 258 -6.70 -6.90 -2.09
CA TRP A 258 -8.13 -7.14 -1.98
C TRP A 258 -8.49 -8.62 -1.81
N TYR A 259 -7.76 -9.53 -2.48
CA TYR A 259 -8.02 -10.96 -2.40
C TYR A 259 -7.08 -11.70 -1.44
N ASN A 260 -6.24 -10.97 -0.70
CA ASN A 260 -5.20 -11.51 0.18
C ASN A 260 -4.35 -12.60 -0.52
N LYS A 261 -3.79 -12.23 -1.67
CA LYS A 261 -2.89 -13.09 -2.46
C LYS A 261 -1.51 -12.46 -2.58
N ALA A 262 -0.48 -13.28 -2.57
CA ALA A 262 0.84 -12.86 -3.02
C ALA A 262 0.80 -12.49 -4.50
N VAL A 263 1.67 -11.59 -4.95
CA VAL A 263 1.79 -11.19 -6.35
C VAL A 263 3.21 -11.41 -6.81
N VAL A 264 3.36 -12.25 -7.81
CA VAL A 264 4.64 -12.68 -8.37
C VAL A 264 4.66 -12.39 -9.87
N PHE A 265 5.73 -11.79 -10.36
CA PHE A 265 6.01 -11.63 -11.78
C PHE A 265 7.18 -12.53 -12.16
N GLU A 266 6.96 -13.44 -13.10
CA GLU A 266 8.02 -14.26 -13.68
C GLU A 266 8.82 -13.45 -14.71
N ASP A 267 8.15 -12.55 -15.45
CA ASP A 267 8.77 -11.61 -16.37
C ASP A 267 8.52 -10.15 -15.92
N ALA A 268 9.61 -9.45 -15.62
CA ALA A 268 9.57 -8.05 -15.21
C ALA A 268 9.05 -7.11 -16.31
N SER A 269 9.12 -7.50 -17.59
CA SER A 269 8.64 -6.68 -18.71
C SER A 269 7.14 -6.41 -18.63
N HIS A 270 6.37 -7.36 -18.11
CA HIS A 270 4.93 -7.24 -17.93
C HIS A 270 4.52 -6.21 -16.86
N MET A 271 5.41 -5.87 -15.93
CA MET A 271 5.09 -4.92 -14.85
C MET A 271 4.66 -3.55 -15.36
N ASN A 272 5.19 -3.11 -16.50
CA ASN A 272 4.98 -1.77 -17.04
C ASN A 272 3.89 -1.70 -18.11
N LEU A 273 3.25 -2.80 -18.45
CA LEU A 273 2.08 -2.81 -19.36
C LEU A 273 0.99 -1.95 -18.75
N ARG A 274 0.45 -1.00 -19.54
CA ARG A 274 -0.60 -0.08 -19.08
C ARG A 274 -1.93 -0.52 -19.62
N LEU A 275 -2.91 -0.59 -18.71
CA LEU A 275 -4.24 -1.10 -19.03
C LEU A 275 -5.33 -0.12 -18.56
N HIS A 276 -6.41 -0.08 -19.33
CA HIS A 276 -7.70 0.40 -18.86
C HIS A 276 -8.54 -0.79 -18.44
N PHE A 277 -8.82 -0.92 -17.15
CA PHE A 277 -9.56 -2.07 -16.62
C PHE A 277 -10.59 -1.65 -15.58
N VAL A 278 -11.78 -2.24 -15.67
CA VAL A 278 -12.87 -2.01 -14.71
C VAL A 278 -13.49 -3.35 -14.34
N ALA A 279 -13.70 -3.57 -13.03
CA ALA A 279 -14.37 -4.75 -12.52
C ALA A 279 -15.13 -4.43 -11.23
N GLU A 280 -16.16 -5.19 -10.92
CA GLU A 280 -16.84 -5.09 -9.63
C GLU A 280 -15.99 -5.76 -8.54
N ARG A 281 -15.90 -5.16 -7.37
CA ARG A 281 -15.17 -5.73 -6.21
C ARG A 281 -15.81 -7.00 -5.66
N THR A 282 -17.07 -7.27 -6.04
CA THR A 282 -17.83 -8.47 -5.69
C THR A 282 -17.51 -9.67 -6.59
N GLN A 283 -16.86 -9.46 -7.76
CA GLN A 283 -16.46 -10.54 -8.65
C GLN A 283 -15.38 -11.42 -7.99
N SER A 284 -15.34 -12.69 -8.38
CA SER A 284 -14.26 -13.57 -7.96
C SER A 284 -12.92 -13.18 -8.61
N LEU A 285 -11.83 -13.46 -7.92
CA LEU A 285 -10.49 -13.24 -8.47
C LEU A 285 -10.27 -13.98 -9.80
N ALA A 286 -10.86 -15.18 -9.95
CA ALA A 286 -10.74 -15.97 -11.17
C ALA A 286 -11.40 -15.28 -12.38
N GLU A 287 -12.57 -14.66 -12.20
CA GLU A 287 -13.24 -13.92 -13.27
C GLU A 287 -12.41 -12.69 -13.69
N ILE A 288 -11.88 -11.96 -12.71
CA ILE A 288 -11.04 -10.77 -12.96
C ILE A 288 -9.75 -11.16 -13.71
N VAL A 289 -9.07 -12.21 -13.25
CA VAL A 289 -7.81 -12.68 -13.85
C VAL A 289 -8.04 -13.19 -15.26
N ASN A 290 -9.13 -13.92 -15.52
CA ASN A 290 -9.48 -14.35 -16.85
C ASN A 290 -9.69 -13.17 -17.80
N SER A 291 -10.45 -12.14 -17.36
CA SER A 291 -10.67 -10.93 -18.16
C SER A 291 -9.38 -10.17 -18.45
N LEU A 292 -8.45 -10.09 -17.49
CA LEU A 292 -7.15 -9.45 -17.70
C LEU A 292 -6.26 -10.25 -18.65
N SER A 293 -6.26 -11.58 -18.58
CA SER A 293 -5.50 -12.44 -19.49
C SER A 293 -5.97 -12.38 -20.94
N GLU A 294 -7.25 -12.08 -21.16
CA GLU A 294 -7.81 -11.92 -22.52
C GLU A 294 -7.40 -10.58 -23.15
N MET A 295 -7.02 -9.57 -22.36
CA MET A 295 -6.82 -8.21 -22.89
C MET A 295 -5.50 -8.03 -23.66
N ASP A 296 -4.36 -8.55 -23.20
CA ASP A 296 -3.05 -8.20 -23.75
C ASP A 296 -2.07 -9.38 -23.92
N GLY A 297 -2.57 -10.59 -23.95
CA GLY A 297 -1.72 -11.77 -24.15
C GLY A 297 -0.80 -12.08 -22.97
N VAL A 298 -1.05 -11.47 -21.81
CA VAL A 298 -0.37 -11.80 -20.57
C VAL A 298 -1.02 -13.03 -19.97
N ASN A 299 -0.23 -14.03 -19.66
CA ASN A 299 -0.72 -15.21 -18.98
C ASN A 299 -0.67 -14.99 -17.47
N ILE A 300 -1.83 -15.07 -16.80
CA ILE A 300 -1.94 -14.92 -15.34
C ILE A 300 -2.47 -16.23 -14.77
N GLU A 301 -1.69 -16.85 -13.89
CA GLU A 301 -2.07 -18.07 -13.21
C GLU A 301 -2.44 -17.82 -11.76
N LEU A 302 -3.47 -18.52 -11.28
CA LEU A 302 -3.89 -18.47 -9.89
C LEU A 302 -3.38 -19.70 -9.16
N GLY A 303 -2.43 -19.48 -8.24
CA GLY A 303 -2.07 -20.45 -7.23
C GLY A 303 -3.03 -20.44 -6.04
N SER A 304 -2.82 -21.34 -5.09
CA SER A 304 -3.63 -21.37 -3.85
C SER A 304 -3.49 -20.08 -3.05
N ASN A 305 -2.30 -19.47 -3.01
CA ASN A 305 -2.00 -18.28 -2.22
C ASN A 305 -1.37 -17.13 -3.02
N GLU A 306 -1.26 -17.25 -4.32
CA GLU A 306 -0.57 -16.28 -5.17
C GLU A 306 -1.25 -16.06 -6.51
N ILE A 307 -0.96 -14.90 -7.11
CA ILE A 307 -1.23 -14.52 -8.49
C ILE A 307 0.11 -14.47 -9.20
N VAL A 308 0.31 -15.30 -10.22
CA VAL A 308 1.56 -15.34 -10.98
C VAL A 308 1.34 -14.75 -12.37
N VAL A 309 2.07 -13.70 -12.70
CA VAL A 309 2.08 -13.05 -14.02
C VAL A 309 3.29 -13.56 -14.79
N LYS A 310 3.04 -14.26 -15.93
CA LYS A 310 4.04 -14.90 -16.78
C LYS A 310 4.29 -14.13 -18.05
#